data_2733b819005321381116fbd9421d16f0
#
_entry.id   2733b819005321381116fbd9421d16f0
#
_cell.length_a   1.000
_cell.length_b   1.000
_cell.length_c   1.000
_cell.angle_alpha   90.00
_cell.angle_beta   90.00
_cell.angle_gamma   90.00
#
_symmetry.space_group_name_H-M   'P 1'
#
loop_
_entity.id
_entity.type
_entity.pdbx_description
1 polymer ?
#
loop_
_entity_poly.entity_id
_entity_poly.type
_entity_poly.pdbx_seq_one_letter_code
_entity_poly.pdbx_strand_id
1 'polypeptide(L)'
;MRGIPHAEHEADLAVYYDRQAPVRNTRALTPHRVECREWFVRLLKSEHRHSLFELGCGTGVEGLEFVRAGLHYTGVDLSSESVHLARSAGLEATVASGRSLPFADAVFSAAWTMSTLLHVPNSGIHDVVSELVRVTAPGAPIAVGLWSGEDCEVLNPEDLEEPRRFFSRRSDDTVLRIFGEHGLVEHFRTWPEGVGVESGPGAGSWVQHYQFLVLRTPAPN
;
A
#
# COMPACT_ATOMS: atom_id res chain seq x y z
N MET A 1 3.62 -24.61 -11.91
CA MET A 1 3.03 -23.46 -12.62
C MET A 1 4.15 -22.52 -13.02
N ARG A 2 4.24 -22.10 -14.28
CA ARG A 2 5.17 -21.00 -14.64
C ARG A 2 4.57 -19.72 -14.08
N GLY A 3 5.30 -18.99 -13.22
CA GLY A 3 4.83 -17.72 -12.69
C GLY A 3 4.58 -16.73 -13.82
N ILE A 4 3.53 -15.92 -13.69
CA ILE A 4 3.24 -14.82 -14.63
C ILE A 4 4.43 -13.84 -14.55
N PRO A 5 5.00 -13.40 -15.68
CA PRO A 5 6.06 -12.40 -15.65
C PRO A 5 5.59 -11.12 -14.95
N HIS A 6 6.43 -10.52 -14.12
CA HIS A 6 6.05 -9.36 -13.30
C HIS A 6 5.48 -8.19 -14.11
N ALA A 7 6.01 -7.94 -15.32
CA ALA A 7 5.53 -6.85 -16.18
C ALA A 7 4.10 -7.07 -16.68
N GLU A 8 3.74 -8.31 -17.03
CA GLU A 8 2.36 -8.66 -17.41
C GLU A 8 1.41 -8.47 -16.23
N HIS A 9 1.85 -8.84 -15.04
CA HIS A 9 1.07 -8.72 -13.82
C HIS A 9 0.77 -7.25 -13.45
N GLU A 10 1.75 -6.35 -13.53
CA GLU A 10 1.53 -4.91 -13.28
C GLU A 10 0.63 -4.28 -14.34
N ALA A 11 0.75 -4.69 -15.62
CA ALA A 11 -0.11 -4.23 -16.68
C ALA A 11 -1.59 -4.64 -16.46
N ASP A 12 -1.82 -5.88 -16.05
CA ASP A 12 -3.15 -6.39 -15.72
C ASP A 12 -3.77 -5.63 -14.53
N LEU A 13 -2.99 -5.36 -13.49
CA LEU A 13 -3.43 -4.56 -12.37
C LEU A 13 -3.78 -3.12 -12.79
N ALA A 14 -2.95 -2.49 -13.61
CA ALA A 14 -3.21 -1.15 -14.12
C ALA A 14 -4.54 -1.10 -14.88
N VAL A 15 -4.78 -2.04 -15.80
CA VAL A 15 -6.05 -2.15 -16.55
C VAL A 15 -7.25 -2.34 -15.63
N TYR A 16 -7.13 -3.23 -14.62
CA TYR A 16 -8.19 -3.43 -13.65
C TYR A 16 -8.51 -2.15 -12.88
N TYR A 17 -7.48 -1.50 -12.34
CA TYR A 17 -7.68 -0.30 -11.50
C TYR A 17 -8.06 0.93 -12.31
N ASP A 18 -7.67 1.06 -13.58
CA ASP A 18 -8.16 2.11 -14.47
C ASP A 18 -9.70 2.04 -14.62
N ARG A 19 -10.26 0.83 -14.80
CA ARG A 19 -11.71 0.63 -14.87
C ARG A 19 -12.42 0.92 -13.55
N GLN A 20 -11.75 0.66 -12.42
CA GLN A 20 -12.32 0.80 -11.08
C GLN A 20 -12.16 2.21 -10.48
N ALA A 21 -11.28 3.04 -11.02
CA ALA A 21 -10.94 4.35 -10.47
C ALA A 21 -12.16 5.25 -10.22
N PRO A 22 -13.12 5.42 -11.15
CA PRO A 22 -14.29 6.27 -10.91
C PRO A 22 -15.15 5.82 -9.73
N VAL A 23 -15.35 4.50 -9.56
CA VAL A 23 -16.14 3.93 -8.47
C VAL A 23 -15.39 4.05 -7.13
N ARG A 24 -14.08 3.80 -7.14
CA ARG A 24 -13.23 3.89 -5.95
C ARG A 24 -13.10 5.31 -5.41
N ASN A 25 -13.19 6.30 -6.30
CA ASN A 25 -13.14 7.71 -5.92
C ASN A 25 -14.30 8.14 -4.98
N THR A 26 -15.40 7.41 -4.97
CA THR A 26 -16.56 7.68 -4.12
C THR A 26 -16.63 6.77 -2.89
N ARG A 27 -15.71 5.83 -2.74
CA ARG A 27 -15.75 4.83 -1.67
C ARG A 27 -15.26 5.41 -0.34
N ALA A 28 -16.07 5.28 0.70
CA ALA A 28 -15.65 5.62 2.05
C ALA A 28 -14.55 4.66 2.55
N LEU A 29 -13.60 5.21 3.30
CA LEU A 29 -12.59 4.42 3.99
C LEU A 29 -13.19 3.71 5.20
N THR A 30 -12.65 2.54 5.52
CA THR A 30 -13.06 1.83 6.74
C THR A 30 -12.61 2.60 7.99
N PRO A 31 -13.35 2.51 9.11
CA PRO A 31 -12.98 3.19 10.35
C PRO A 31 -11.54 2.89 10.81
N HIS A 32 -11.10 1.63 10.69
CA HIS A 32 -9.73 1.24 11.05
C HIS A 32 -8.67 1.92 10.20
N ARG A 33 -8.94 2.08 8.91
CA ARG A 33 -8.00 2.78 8.02
C ARG A 33 -7.88 4.25 8.39
N VAL A 34 -9.00 4.88 8.74
CA VAL A 34 -9.03 6.26 9.26
C VAL A 34 -8.23 6.36 10.58
N GLU A 35 -8.45 5.44 11.52
CA GLU A 35 -7.71 5.38 12.80
C GLU A 35 -6.20 5.26 12.57
N CYS A 36 -5.75 4.36 11.69
CA CYS A 36 -4.34 4.18 11.35
C CYS A 36 -3.74 5.44 10.76
N ARG A 37 -4.44 6.10 9.81
CA ARG A 37 -3.99 7.35 9.21
C ARG A 37 -3.84 8.46 10.25
N GLU A 38 -4.85 8.67 11.09
CA GLU A 38 -4.81 9.69 12.13
C GLU A 38 -3.70 9.44 13.15
N TRP A 39 -3.50 8.18 13.54
CA TRP A 39 -2.39 7.80 14.41
C TRP A 39 -1.05 8.10 13.74
N PHE A 40 -0.88 7.74 12.46
CA PHE A 40 0.35 7.97 11.73
C PHE A 40 0.63 9.47 11.54
N VAL A 41 -0.39 10.28 11.23
CA VAL A 41 -0.26 11.75 11.17
C VAL A 41 0.22 12.33 12.51
N ARG A 42 -0.31 11.84 13.65
CA ARG A 42 0.17 12.27 14.97
C ARG A 42 1.64 11.90 15.18
N LEU A 43 2.05 10.69 14.79
CA LEU A 43 3.45 10.25 14.83
C LEU A 43 4.33 11.20 14.01
N LEU A 44 3.98 11.46 12.76
CA LEU A 44 4.75 12.35 11.88
C LEU A 44 4.91 13.76 12.46
N LYS A 45 3.83 14.31 13.01
CA LYS A 45 3.88 15.64 13.67
C LYS A 45 4.78 15.65 14.90
N SER A 46 4.74 14.59 15.73
CA SER A 46 5.59 14.49 16.91
C SER A 46 7.08 14.36 16.57
N GLU A 47 7.38 13.83 15.38
CA GLU A 47 8.75 13.68 14.86
C GLU A 47 9.18 14.81 13.90
N HIS A 48 8.37 15.86 13.76
CA HIS A 48 8.64 16.98 12.84
C HIS A 48 8.89 16.54 11.39
N ARG A 49 8.12 15.54 10.91
CA ARG A 49 8.21 15.04 9.54
C ARG A 49 7.15 15.70 8.69
N HIS A 50 7.57 16.22 7.53
CA HIS A 50 6.72 17.09 6.72
C HIS A 50 6.46 16.59 5.31
N SER A 51 7.26 15.67 4.75
CA SER A 51 7.06 15.10 3.42
C SER A 51 6.65 13.63 3.50
N LEU A 52 5.57 13.28 2.81
CA LEU A 52 4.98 11.95 2.79
C LEU A 52 4.87 11.43 1.35
N PHE A 53 5.40 10.25 1.14
CA PHE A 53 5.24 9.47 -0.08
C PHE A 53 4.14 8.41 0.11
N GLU A 54 3.24 8.25 -0.87
CA GLU A 54 2.26 7.15 -0.88
C GLU A 54 2.46 6.25 -2.10
N LEU A 55 2.72 4.95 -1.85
CA LEU A 55 2.71 3.92 -2.88
C LEU A 55 1.33 3.28 -2.96
N GLY A 56 0.74 3.29 -4.16
CA GLY A 56 -0.63 2.86 -4.42
C GLY A 56 -1.64 3.92 -3.96
N CYS A 57 -1.42 5.15 -4.41
CA CYS A 57 -2.22 6.30 -3.98
C CYS A 57 -3.68 6.26 -4.47
N GLY A 58 -3.98 5.40 -5.45
CA GLY A 58 -5.30 5.36 -6.06
C GLY A 58 -5.75 6.73 -6.54
N THR A 59 -7.00 7.08 -6.30
CA THR A 59 -7.59 8.37 -6.68
C THR A 59 -7.25 9.51 -5.70
N GLY A 60 -6.36 9.28 -4.73
CA GLY A 60 -5.85 10.30 -3.81
C GLY A 60 -6.72 10.56 -2.59
N VAL A 61 -7.65 9.67 -2.24
CA VAL A 61 -8.54 9.85 -1.08
C VAL A 61 -7.77 10.04 0.22
N GLU A 62 -6.72 9.24 0.46
CA GLU A 62 -5.82 9.42 1.63
C GLU A 62 -4.93 10.65 1.47
N GLY A 63 -4.42 10.89 0.27
CA GLY A 63 -3.56 12.02 -0.05
C GLY A 63 -4.17 13.37 0.31
N LEU A 64 -5.46 13.56 0.02
CA LEU A 64 -6.21 14.77 0.40
C LEU A 64 -6.20 15.00 1.92
N GLU A 65 -6.33 13.93 2.70
CA GLU A 65 -6.32 14.03 4.16
C GLU A 65 -4.91 14.35 4.69
N PHE A 66 -3.87 13.79 4.06
CA PHE A 66 -2.48 14.13 4.42
C PHE A 66 -2.16 15.60 4.11
N VAL A 67 -2.60 16.11 2.96
CA VAL A 67 -2.46 17.53 2.61
C VAL A 67 -3.23 18.42 3.60
N ARG A 68 -4.47 18.06 3.96
CA ARG A 68 -5.26 18.75 5.00
C ARG A 68 -4.57 18.75 6.37
N ALA A 69 -3.82 17.68 6.67
CA ALA A 69 -3.02 17.60 7.88
C ALA A 69 -1.75 18.45 7.87
N GLY A 70 -1.43 19.09 6.73
CA GLY A 70 -0.28 19.99 6.54
C GLY A 70 1.00 19.27 6.05
N LEU A 71 0.88 18.09 5.45
CA LEU A 71 2.01 17.36 4.89
C LEU A 71 2.21 17.70 3.39
N HIS A 72 3.46 17.77 2.97
CA HIS A 72 3.82 17.75 1.55
C HIS A 72 3.67 16.31 1.04
N TYR A 73 2.71 16.11 0.16
CA TYR A 73 2.30 14.78 -0.29
C TYR A 73 2.73 14.53 -1.73
N THR A 74 3.21 13.32 -1.99
CA THR A 74 3.48 12.80 -3.34
C THR A 74 2.98 11.35 -3.43
N GLY A 75 2.16 11.04 -4.42
CA GLY A 75 1.58 9.72 -4.65
C GLY A 75 2.12 9.04 -5.90
N VAL A 76 2.16 7.71 -5.88
CA VAL A 76 2.40 6.87 -7.08
C VAL A 76 1.35 5.77 -7.17
N ASP A 77 0.91 5.48 -8.38
CA ASP A 77 0.03 4.34 -8.67
C ASP A 77 0.37 3.76 -10.06
N LEU A 78 0.02 2.50 -10.29
CA LEU A 78 0.11 1.87 -11.62
C LEU A 78 -1.00 2.34 -12.55
N SER A 79 -2.17 2.68 -12.02
CA SER A 79 -3.35 3.11 -12.75
C SER A 79 -3.21 4.55 -13.21
N SER A 80 -3.21 4.75 -14.52
CA SER A 80 -3.17 6.09 -15.13
C SER A 80 -4.43 6.90 -14.83
N GLU A 81 -5.59 6.26 -14.79
CA GLU A 81 -6.86 6.91 -14.47
C GLU A 81 -6.91 7.31 -12.99
N SER A 82 -6.43 6.46 -12.08
CA SER A 82 -6.29 6.82 -10.66
C SER A 82 -5.42 8.05 -10.47
N VAL A 83 -4.25 8.07 -11.11
CA VAL A 83 -3.33 9.22 -11.06
C VAL A 83 -3.96 10.47 -11.67
N HIS A 84 -4.71 10.34 -12.78
CA HIS A 84 -5.43 11.44 -13.38
C HIS A 84 -6.45 12.06 -12.40
N LEU A 85 -7.23 11.24 -11.72
CA LEU A 85 -8.19 11.69 -10.71
C LEU A 85 -7.52 12.34 -9.49
N ALA A 86 -6.42 11.75 -8.99
CA ALA A 86 -5.64 12.33 -7.90
C ALA A 86 -5.09 13.72 -8.27
N ARG A 87 -4.53 13.88 -9.47
CA ARG A 87 -4.08 15.18 -9.99
C ARG A 87 -5.22 16.17 -10.16
N SER A 88 -6.37 15.71 -10.64
CA SER A 88 -7.57 16.56 -10.77
C SER A 88 -8.09 17.06 -9.43
N ALA A 89 -7.83 16.31 -8.36
CA ALA A 89 -8.10 16.73 -6.98
C ALA A 89 -7.02 17.67 -6.38
N GLY A 90 -5.99 18.05 -7.17
CA GLY A 90 -4.93 18.95 -6.75
C GLY A 90 -3.73 18.29 -6.07
N LEU A 91 -3.59 16.96 -6.17
CA LEU A 91 -2.47 16.24 -5.58
C LEU A 91 -1.30 16.06 -6.55
N GLU A 92 -0.09 16.01 -6.02
CA GLU A 92 1.07 15.52 -6.75
C GLU A 92 1.00 14.00 -6.84
N ALA A 93 0.87 13.46 -8.05
CA ALA A 93 0.82 12.03 -8.28
C ALA A 93 1.49 11.65 -9.61
N THR A 94 2.06 10.46 -9.71
CA THR A 94 2.78 9.98 -10.89
C THR A 94 2.48 8.50 -11.15
N VAL A 95 2.36 8.12 -12.44
CA VAL A 95 2.26 6.71 -12.83
C VAL A 95 3.65 6.10 -12.74
N ALA A 96 3.82 5.13 -11.84
CA ALA A 96 5.07 4.39 -11.71
C ALA A 96 4.86 3.05 -11.01
N SER A 97 5.79 2.11 -11.25
CA SER A 97 5.89 0.85 -10.51
C SER A 97 6.59 1.06 -9.18
N GLY A 98 6.10 0.37 -8.12
CA GLY A 98 6.78 0.31 -6.84
C GLY A 98 8.16 -0.37 -6.88
N ARG A 99 8.49 -1.06 -7.97
CA ARG A 99 9.78 -1.72 -8.18
C ARG A 99 10.87 -0.77 -8.70
N SER A 100 10.50 0.42 -9.18
CA SER A 100 11.42 1.42 -9.69
C SER A 100 10.78 2.80 -9.53
N LEU A 101 10.99 3.39 -8.37
CA LEU A 101 10.43 4.68 -8.04
C LEU A 101 11.26 5.82 -8.65
N PRO A 102 10.63 6.79 -9.35
CA PRO A 102 11.33 7.86 -10.06
C PRO A 102 11.80 9.00 -9.12
N PHE A 103 12.33 8.64 -7.97
CA PHE A 103 12.78 9.58 -6.95
C PHE A 103 14.21 9.27 -6.51
N ALA A 104 14.94 10.30 -6.08
CA ALA A 104 16.25 10.13 -5.47
C ALA A 104 16.15 9.46 -4.08
N ASP A 105 17.29 8.98 -3.57
CA ASP A 105 17.36 8.37 -2.26
C ASP A 105 17.04 9.38 -1.16
N ALA A 106 16.36 8.93 -0.12
CA ALA A 106 16.08 9.68 1.11
C ALA A 106 15.32 11.03 0.91
N VAL A 107 14.51 11.15 -0.14
CA VAL A 107 13.76 12.38 -0.45
C VAL A 107 12.58 12.60 0.50
N PHE A 108 11.94 11.52 0.95
CA PHE A 108 10.75 11.60 1.77
C PHE A 108 11.04 11.37 3.25
N SER A 109 10.40 12.13 4.13
CA SER A 109 10.54 11.96 5.57
C SER A 109 9.63 10.88 6.16
N ALA A 110 8.72 10.33 5.37
CA ALA A 110 7.86 9.19 5.69
C ALA A 110 7.28 8.55 4.44
N ALA A 111 6.80 7.30 4.56
CA ALA A 111 6.03 6.65 3.51
C ALA A 111 4.76 5.97 4.05
N TRP A 112 3.77 5.82 3.17
CA TRP A 112 2.49 5.19 3.42
C TRP A 112 2.12 4.27 2.27
N THR A 113 1.63 3.06 2.57
CA THR A 113 1.13 2.14 1.56
C THR A 113 0.06 1.23 2.14
N MET A 114 -1.18 1.35 1.66
CA MET A 114 -2.32 0.62 2.20
C MET A 114 -3.01 -0.22 1.13
N SER A 115 -3.12 -1.52 1.38
CA SER A 115 -3.77 -2.49 0.48
C SER A 115 -3.18 -2.49 -0.94
N THR A 116 -1.88 -2.25 -1.06
CA THR A 116 -1.12 -2.20 -2.31
C THR A 116 -0.17 -3.38 -2.43
N LEU A 117 0.65 -3.62 -1.41
CA LEU A 117 1.69 -4.64 -1.45
C LEU A 117 1.14 -6.08 -1.47
N LEU A 118 -0.13 -6.26 -1.19
CA LEU A 118 -0.82 -7.55 -1.38
C LEU A 118 -0.95 -7.94 -2.86
N HIS A 119 -0.74 -6.99 -3.79
CA HIS A 119 -0.70 -7.26 -5.22
C HIS A 119 0.71 -7.58 -5.73
N VAL A 120 1.72 -7.47 -4.89
CA VAL A 120 3.12 -7.76 -5.26
C VAL A 120 3.42 -9.22 -4.99
N PRO A 121 3.86 -10.02 -5.98
CA PRO A 121 4.26 -11.40 -5.78
C PRO A 121 5.40 -11.55 -4.78
N ASN A 122 5.48 -12.72 -4.12
CA ASN A 122 6.57 -13.03 -3.18
C ASN A 122 7.96 -12.91 -3.84
N SER A 123 8.05 -13.20 -5.13
CA SER A 123 9.30 -13.05 -5.90
C SER A 123 9.73 -11.59 -6.13
N GLY A 124 8.86 -10.61 -5.86
CA GLY A 124 9.16 -9.18 -6.09
C GLY A 124 8.98 -8.29 -4.86
N ILE A 125 8.53 -8.84 -3.72
CA ILE A 125 8.21 -8.02 -2.55
C ILE A 125 9.43 -7.32 -1.97
N HIS A 126 10.58 -8.00 -1.95
CA HIS A 126 11.82 -7.42 -1.43
C HIS A 126 12.32 -6.25 -2.28
N ASP A 127 12.13 -6.30 -3.62
CA ASP A 127 12.49 -5.19 -4.50
C ASP A 127 11.66 -3.94 -4.17
N VAL A 128 10.33 -4.12 -4.00
CA VAL A 128 9.41 -3.02 -3.70
C VAL A 128 9.67 -2.44 -2.31
N VAL A 129 9.91 -3.28 -1.30
CA VAL A 129 10.23 -2.79 0.06
C VAL A 129 11.58 -2.08 0.06
N SER A 130 12.58 -2.58 -0.68
CA SER A 130 13.88 -1.90 -0.84
C SER A 130 13.73 -0.51 -1.48
N GLU A 131 12.89 -0.36 -2.49
CA GLU A 131 12.60 0.94 -3.11
C GLU A 131 11.91 1.90 -2.15
N LEU A 132 10.91 1.42 -1.37
CA LEU A 132 10.28 2.21 -0.31
C LEU A 132 11.32 2.70 0.70
N VAL A 133 12.22 1.83 1.15
CA VAL A 133 13.30 2.17 2.07
C VAL A 133 14.27 3.16 1.43
N ARG A 134 14.66 2.95 0.16
CA ARG A 134 15.60 3.82 -0.56
C ARG A 134 15.12 5.26 -0.66
N VAL A 135 13.85 5.47 -1.04
CA VAL A 135 13.30 6.83 -1.22
C VAL A 135 12.95 7.52 0.10
N THR A 136 12.89 6.76 1.20
CA THR A 136 12.53 7.27 2.54
C THR A 136 13.80 7.55 3.34
N ALA A 137 13.84 8.68 4.02
CA ALA A 137 15.00 9.12 4.80
C ALA A 137 15.38 8.10 5.89
N PRO A 138 16.67 7.99 6.25
CA PRO A 138 17.11 7.12 7.34
C PRO A 138 16.38 7.39 8.66
N GLY A 139 16.01 6.34 9.38
CA GLY A 139 15.24 6.40 10.63
C GLY A 139 13.79 6.87 10.47
N ALA A 140 13.30 7.00 9.24
CA ALA A 140 11.94 7.46 8.97
C ALA A 140 10.91 6.31 9.00
N PRO A 141 9.64 6.59 9.37
CA PRO A 141 8.60 5.58 9.42
C PRO A 141 7.99 5.33 8.03
N ILE A 142 7.77 4.05 7.73
CA ILE A 142 6.99 3.56 6.59
C ILE A 142 5.79 2.81 7.14
N ALA A 143 4.58 3.33 6.97
CA ALA A 143 3.35 2.66 7.38
C ALA A 143 2.83 1.75 6.25
N VAL A 144 2.52 0.52 6.60
CA VAL A 144 2.06 -0.52 5.67
C VAL A 144 0.79 -1.15 6.18
N GLY A 145 -0.23 -1.26 5.33
CA GLY A 145 -1.46 -1.99 5.62
C GLY A 145 -1.76 -3.06 4.59
N LEU A 146 -2.06 -4.27 5.04
CA LEU A 146 -2.27 -5.45 4.20
C LEU A 146 -3.49 -6.24 4.65
N TRP A 147 -4.24 -6.79 3.70
CA TRP A 147 -5.14 -7.91 3.96
C TRP A 147 -4.33 -9.19 4.05
N SER A 148 -4.47 -9.89 5.14
CA SER A 148 -3.73 -11.09 5.49
C SER A 148 -4.62 -12.34 5.52
N GLY A 149 -4.01 -13.46 5.75
CA GLY A 149 -4.57 -14.79 5.87
C GLY A 149 -3.46 -15.82 5.89
N GLU A 150 -3.74 -17.04 5.46
CA GLU A 150 -2.71 -18.02 5.17
C GLU A 150 -1.86 -17.58 3.97
N ASP A 151 -0.57 -17.92 4.00
CA ASP A 151 0.35 -17.63 2.90
C ASP A 151 -0.13 -18.24 1.60
N CYS A 152 -0.54 -17.43 0.65
CA CYS A 152 -0.96 -17.89 -0.68
C CYS A 152 -0.83 -16.83 -1.76
N GLU A 153 -0.68 -17.28 -2.98
CA GLU A 153 -0.71 -16.45 -4.19
C GLU A 153 -1.83 -16.93 -5.12
N VAL A 154 -2.78 -16.05 -5.43
CA VAL A 154 -4.00 -16.42 -6.15
C VAL A 154 -4.53 -15.26 -6.99
N LEU A 155 -5.09 -15.57 -8.18
CA LEU A 155 -5.98 -14.63 -8.86
C LEU A 155 -7.31 -14.59 -8.12
N ASN A 156 -7.83 -13.38 -7.85
CA ASN A 156 -9.06 -13.22 -7.09
C ASN A 156 -10.25 -13.92 -7.80
N PRO A 157 -10.83 -14.96 -7.18
CA PRO A 157 -11.94 -15.68 -7.81
C PRO A 157 -13.25 -14.86 -7.85
N GLU A 158 -13.34 -13.79 -7.07
CA GLU A 158 -14.51 -12.91 -7.04
C GLU A 158 -14.51 -11.87 -8.17
N ASP A 159 -13.38 -11.67 -8.84
CA ASP A 159 -13.31 -10.80 -10.01
C ASP A 159 -13.93 -11.53 -11.19
N LEU A 160 -15.08 -11.03 -11.67
CA LEU A 160 -15.87 -11.66 -12.72
C LEU A 160 -15.34 -11.35 -14.13
N GLU A 161 -14.54 -10.32 -14.27
CA GLU A 161 -13.99 -9.85 -15.54
C GLU A 161 -12.46 -9.96 -15.56
N GLU A 162 -11.90 -10.22 -16.73
CA GLU A 162 -10.45 -10.18 -16.95
C GLU A 162 -9.97 -8.74 -17.25
N PRO A 163 -8.77 -8.36 -16.83
CA PRO A 163 -7.86 -9.14 -15.98
C PRO A 163 -8.35 -9.21 -14.54
N ARG A 164 -8.16 -10.36 -13.88
CA ARG A 164 -8.43 -10.54 -12.46
C ARG A 164 -7.26 -10.05 -11.63
N ARG A 165 -7.55 -9.49 -10.45
CA ARG A 165 -6.50 -9.10 -9.50
C ARG A 165 -5.75 -10.31 -8.98
N PHE A 166 -4.47 -10.18 -8.92
CA PHE A 166 -3.61 -11.10 -8.18
C PHE A 166 -3.52 -10.67 -6.72
N PHE A 167 -3.57 -11.63 -5.82
CA PHE A 167 -3.31 -11.44 -4.40
C PHE A 167 -2.19 -12.37 -3.92
N SER A 168 -1.22 -11.77 -3.24
CA SER A 168 -0.22 -12.45 -2.42
C SER A 168 -0.56 -12.16 -0.96
N ARG A 169 -1.32 -13.07 -0.35
CA ARG A 169 -1.65 -12.99 1.07
C ARG A 169 -0.49 -13.52 1.88
N ARG A 170 -0.24 -12.90 3.02
CA ARG A 170 0.89 -13.25 3.90
C ARG A 170 0.42 -13.33 5.33
N SER A 171 0.84 -14.40 6.02
CA SER A 171 0.65 -14.54 7.46
C SER A 171 1.41 -13.46 8.23
N ASP A 172 1.08 -13.26 9.50
CA ASP A 172 1.75 -12.30 10.37
C ASP A 172 3.24 -12.58 10.46
N ASP A 173 3.63 -13.84 10.63
CA ASP A 173 5.03 -14.27 10.70
C ASP A 173 5.78 -13.97 9.40
N THR A 174 5.15 -14.23 8.26
CA THR A 174 5.74 -13.94 6.95
C THR A 174 5.93 -12.43 6.73
N VAL A 175 4.95 -11.60 7.10
CA VAL A 175 5.06 -10.15 7.01
C VAL A 175 6.16 -9.64 7.93
N LEU A 176 6.17 -10.03 9.20
CA LEU A 176 7.19 -9.59 10.16
C LEU A 176 8.60 -9.99 9.71
N ARG A 177 8.77 -11.18 9.15
CA ARG A 177 10.06 -11.63 8.59
C ARG A 177 10.49 -10.79 7.40
N ILE A 178 9.62 -10.60 6.40
CA ILE A 178 9.96 -9.82 5.18
C ILE A 178 10.35 -8.40 5.56
N PHE A 179 9.52 -7.70 6.32
CA PHE A 179 9.81 -6.30 6.66
C PHE A 179 10.98 -6.16 7.64
N GLY A 180 11.17 -7.13 8.54
CA GLY A 180 12.31 -7.17 9.46
C GLY A 180 13.68 -7.29 8.79
N GLU A 181 13.75 -7.80 7.55
CA GLU A 181 14.98 -7.84 6.75
C GLU A 181 15.36 -6.45 6.18
N HIS A 182 14.42 -5.49 6.16
CA HIS A 182 14.61 -4.15 5.60
C HIS A 182 14.72 -3.02 6.63
N GLY A 183 14.45 -3.31 7.91
CA GLY A 183 14.49 -2.33 8.99
C GLY A 183 13.88 -2.83 10.27
N LEU A 184 13.65 -1.93 11.21
CA LEU A 184 13.01 -2.26 12.50
C LEU A 184 11.49 -2.18 12.36
N VAL A 185 10.78 -3.29 12.56
CA VAL A 185 9.32 -3.26 12.73
C VAL A 185 9.02 -2.72 14.14
N GLU A 186 8.69 -1.44 14.23
CA GLU A 186 8.46 -0.71 15.48
C GLU A 186 7.03 -0.91 16.00
N HIS A 187 6.07 -1.09 15.11
CA HIS A 187 4.68 -1.26 15.45
C HIS A 187 4.05 -2.33 14.57
N PHE A 188 3.24 -3.21 15.18
CA PHE A 188 2.45 -4.21 14.47
C PHE A 188 1.11 -4.43 15.16
N ARG A 189 0.02 -4.33 14.42
CA ARG A 189 -1.35 -4.59 14.88
C ARG A 189 -2.12 -5.36 13.84
N THR A 190 -3.08 -6.16 14.30
CA THR A 190 -4.03 -6.87 13.46
C THR A 190 -5.46 -6.58 13.90
N TRP A 191 -6.39 -6.63 12.97
CA TRP A 191 -7.82 -6.57 13.25
C TRP A 191 -8.46 -7.88 12.81
N PRO A 192 -9.27 -8.53 13.68
CA PRO A 192 -9.97 -9.76 13.34
C PRO A 192 -10.95 -9.54 12.19
N GLU A 193 -11.29 -10.65 11.54
CA GLU A 193 -12.29 -10.71 10.47
C GLU A 193 -13.64 -10.10 10.91
N GLY A 194 -14.32 -9.42 10.00
CA GLY A 194 -15.66 -8.88 10.21
C GLY A 194 -15.73 -7.45 10.72
N VAL A 195 -14.63 -6.83 11.06
CA VAL A 195 -14.62 -5.41 11.40
C VAL A 195 -14.36 -4.59 10.14
N GLY A 196 -15.44 -4.30 9.40
CA GLY A 196 -15.40 -3.44 8.20
C GLY A 196 -15.23 -4.17 6.87
N VAL A 197 -15.48 -5.48 6.81
CA VAL A 197 -15.57 -6.25 5.56
C VAL A 197 -17.04 -6.48 5.24
N GLU A 198 -17.50 -6.01 4.09
CA GLU A 198 -18.70 -6.57 3.47
C GLU A 198 -18.34 -7.99 3.04
N SER A 199 -18.84 -8.98 3.79
CA SER A 199 -18.79 -10.38 3.40
C SER A 199 -19.71 -10.57 2.19
N GLY A 200 -19.14 -10.59 0.99
CA GLY A 200 -19.85 -11.02 -0.21
C GLY A 200 -20.09 -12.53 -0.18
N PRO A 201 -21.14 -13.03 -0.86
CA PRO A 201 -21.38 -14.46 -1.01
C PRO A 201 -20.21 -15.08 -1.80
N GLY A 202 -19.45 -15.97 -1.16
CA GLY A 202 -18.29 -16.63 -1.75
C GLY A 202 -16.99 -16.54 -0.92
N ALA A 203 -16.99 -15.82 0.19
CA ALA A 203 -15.88 -15.84 1.14
C ALA A 203 -15.76 -17.26 1.69
N GLY A 204 -14.86 -18.03 1.12
CA GLY A 204 -14.44 -19.32 1.69
C GLY A 204 -13.95 -19.09 3.12
N SER A 205 -13.95 -20.13 3.94
CA SER A 205 -13.65 -20.14 5.37
C SER A 205 -12.21 -19.73 5.75
N TRP A 206 -11.67 -18.69 5.10
CA TRP A 206 -10.35 -18.15 5.37
C TRP A 206 -10.48 -17.09 6.46
N VAL A 207 -9.80 -17.28 7.57
CA VAL A 207 -9.66 -16.23 8.60
C VAL A 207 -8.84 -15.11 7.98
N GLN A 208 -9.51 -14.10 7.46
CA GLN A 208 -8.88 -12.89 6.94
C GLN A 208 -8.83 -11.85 8.04
N HIS A 209 -7.71 -11.18 8.17
CA HIS A 209 -7.56 -10.04 9.05
C HIS A 209 -6.75 -8.93 8.35
N TYR A 210 -6.86 -7.72 8.85
CA TYR A 210 -6.06 -6.61 8.36
C TYR A 210 -4.82 -6.45 9.24
N GLN A 211 -3.67 -6.37 8.60
CA GLN A 211 -2.38 -6.10 9.24
C GLN A 211 -2.02 -4.63 9.04
N PHE A 212 -1.53 -4.01 10.09
CA PHE A 212 -0.92 -2.68 10.02
C PHE A 212 0.41 -2.71 10.74
N LEU A 213 1.47 -2.30 10.07
CA LEU A 213 2.80 -2.19 10.65
C LEU A 213 3.44 -0.84 10.35
N VAL A 214 4.40 -0.46 11.18
CA VAL A 214 5.34 0.62 10.88
C VAL A 214 6.75 0.07 10.91
N LEU A 215 7.41 0.18 9.76
CA LEU A 215 8.81 -0.12 9.56
C LEU A 215 9.62 1.18 9.76
N ARG A 216 10.67 1.14 10.56
CA ARG A 216 11.71 2.17 10.58
C ARG A 216 12.81 1.82 9.60
N THR A 217 13.10 2.74 8.68
CA THR A 217 14.25 2.58 7.80
C THR A 217 15.54 2.52 8.62
N PRO A 218 16.59 1.82 8.15
CA PRO A 218 17.87 1.78 8.84
C PRO A 218 18.40 3.20 9.12
N ALA A 219 18.92 3.40 10.33
CA ALA A 219 19.63 4.64 10.66
C ALA A 219 20.97 4.70 9.89
N PRO A 220 21.51 5.89 9.59
CA PRO A 220 22.87 5.99 9.05
C PRO A 220 23.86 5.44 10.07
N ASN A 221 24.80 4.64 9.58
CA ASN A 221 25.92 4.14 10.39
C ASN A 221 26.82 5.30 10.87
#